data_334b2c4e98e58a36c8a079e47f83aa51
#
_entry.id   334b2c4e98e58a36c8a079e47f83aa51
#
_cell.length_a   1.000
_cell.length_b   1.000
_cell.length_c   1.000
_cell.angle_alpha   90.00
_cell.angle_beta   90.00
_cell.angle_gamma   90.00
#
_symmetry.space_group_name_H-M   'P 1'
#
loop_
_entity.id
_entity.type
_entity.pdbx_description
1 polymer ?
#
loop_
_entity_poly.entity_id
_entity_poly.type
_entity_poly.pdbx_seq_one_letter_code
_entity_poly.pdbx_strand_id
1 'polypeptide(L)'
;KIDYDWCWDTLFFGRGYLETLRFNKKRKIIEPSVINPLVFGYDPYFENVQDWRYYWKWITKSSVEINQLIKKGIIKGITNANQIPSGIDMYLWNYKVIRERAKFVTPQGSESYKGDVHQILEFFGYNSNGEKCVYWLDKNFSKILYTEVLDLRDGDDIVGPGNQVVKTSSKWPVVVKEAFREPHSTVNFSVADLLEDKHRARSVLLNLAYLAAKDKANPLYVYNK
;
A
#
# COMPACT_ATOMS: atom_id res chain seq x y z
N LYS A 1 -2.96 2.99 -17.66
CA LYS A 1 -1.88 2.67 -16.71
C LYS A 1 -2.44 2.27 -15.33
N ILE A 2 -3.35 3.07 -14.76
CA ILE A 2 -3.96 2.80 -13.44
C ILE A 2 -4.64 1.43 -13.42
N ASP A 3 -5.48 1.13 -14.41
CA ASP A 3 -6.18 -0.16 -14.52
C ASP A 3 -5.21 -1.33 -14.62
N TYR A 4 -4.11 -1.17 -15.37
CA TYR A 4 -3.09 -2.18 -15.50
C TYR A 4 -2.38 -2.44 -14.16
N ASP A 5 -1.91 -1.38 -13.49
CA ASP A 5 -1.22 -1.49 -12.21
C ASP A 5 -2.15 -2.11 -11.14
N TRP A 6 -3.42 -1.71 -11.11
CA TRP A 6 -4.42 -2.25 -10.20
C TRP A 6 -4.73 -3.73 -10.45
N CYS A 7 -4.91 -4.11 -11.73
CA CYS A 7 -5.10 -5.51 -12.11
C CYS A 7 -3.87 -6.37 -11.78
N TRP A 8 -2.66 -5.84 -12.04
CA TRP A 8 -1.43 -6.52 -11.71
C TRP A 8 -1.29 -6.78 -10.21
N ASP A 9 -1.49 -5.75 -9.39
CA ASP A 9 -1.44 -5.87 -7.94
C ASP A 9 -2.50 -6.88 -7.45
N THR A 10 -3.71 -6.86 -8.03
CA THR A 10 -4.77 -7.82 -7.71
C THR A 10 -4.33 -9.25 -7.99
N LEU A 11 -3.79 -9.51 -9.18
CA LEU A 11 -3.39 -10.86 -9.59
C LEU A 11 -2.18 -11.37 -8.79
N PHE A 12 -1.25 -10.50 -8.46
CA PHE A 12 -0.01 -10.87 -7.78
C PHE A 12 -0.17 -11.01 -6.26
N PHE A 13 -0.91 -10.10 -5.62
CA PHE A 13 -1.10 -10.09 -4.16
C PHE A 13 -2.46 -10.64 -3.71
N GLY A 14 -3.30 -11.09 -4.62
CA GLY A 14 -4.66 -11.55 -4.32
C GLY A 14 -5.66 -10.41 -4.15
N ARG A 15 -5.21 -9.21 -3.77
CA ARG A 15 -6.00 -7.98 -3.63
C ARG A 15 -5.29 -6.77 -4.21
N GLY A 16 -6.02 -5.94 -4.93
CA GLY A 16 -5.57 -4.64 -5.41
C GLY A 16 -6.43 -3.53 -4.82
N TYR A 17 -5.80 -2.43 -4.42
CA TYR A 17 -6.44 -1.31 -3.73
C TYR A 17 -6.37 -0.05 -4.59
N LEU A 18 -7.51 0.61 -4.73
CA LEU A 18 -7.67 1.86 -5.47
C LEU A 18 -8.24 2.94 -4.55
N GLU A 19 -7.56 4.07 -4.47
CA GLU A 19 -8.03 5.22 -3.69
C GLU A 19 -8.67 6.27 -4.59
N THR A 20 -9.76 6.89 -4.11
CA THR A 20 -10.56 7.86 -4.87
C THR A 20 -10.59 9.25 -4.22
N LEU A 21 -9.64 9.56 -3.33
CA LEU A 21 -9.60 10.84 -2.58
C LEU A 21 -9.29 12.07 -3.42
N ARG A 22 -8.64 11.90 -4.57
CA ARG A 22 -8.13 13.04 -5.34
C ARG A 22 -9.18 13.57 -6.30
N PHE A 23 -9.72 14.75 -5.99
CA PHE A 23 -10.55 15.48 -6.95
C PHE A 23 -9.72 16.51 -7.73
N ASN A 24 -9.64 16.33 -9.04
CA ASN A 24 -9.00 17.31 -9.91
C ASN A 24 -9.98 18.43 -10.25
N LYS A 25 -9.84 19.58 -9.58
CA LYS A 25 -10.72 20.74 -9.76
C LYS A 25 -10.73 21.29 -11.19
N LYS A 26 -9.62 21.19 -11.93
CA LYS A 26 -9.51 21.68 -13.31
C LYS A 26 -10.30 20.81 -14.29
N ARG A 27 -10.22 19.48 -14.11
CA ARG A 27 -10.90 18.49 -14.97
C ARG A 27 -12.28 18.11 -14.46
N LYS A 28 -12.64 18.51 -13.24
CA LYS A 28 -13.88 18.11 -12.55
C LYS A 28 -14.09 16.58 -12.49
N ILE A 29 -13.02 15.85 -12.30
CA ILE A 29 -13.03 14.38 -12.19
C ILE A 29 -12.31 13.94 -10.93
N ILE A 30 -12.69 12.76 -10.42
CA ILE A 30 -11.95 12.06 -9.40
C ILE A 30 -10.78 11.35 -10.10
N GLU A 31 -9.56 11.62 -9.66
CA GLU A 31 -8.36 10.93 -10.13
C GLU A 31 -8.05 9.79 -9.18
N PRO A 32 -8.35 8.52 -9.56
CA PRO A 32 -8.02 7.39 -8.72
C PRO A 32 -6.50 7.17 -8.68
N SER A 33 -6.01 6.62 -7.57
CA SER A 33 -4.62 6.22 -7.42
C SER A 33 -4.53 4.80 -6.89
N VAL A 34 -3.66 3.98 -7.49
CA VAL A 34 -3.39 2.63 -7.01
C VAL A 34 -2.57 2.70 -5.74
N ILE A 35 -3.03 2.02 -4.70
CA ILE A 35 -2.29 1.89 -3.45
C ILE A 35 -1.45 0.61 -3.53
N ASN A 36 -0.16 0.73 -3.24
CA ASN A 36 0.72 -0.40 -3.17
C ASN A 36 0.34 -1.32 -1.98
N PRO A 37 0.01 -2.60 -2.21
CA PRO A 37 -0.40 -3.53 -1.15
C PRO A 37 0.64 -3.71 -0.04
N LEU A 38 1.93 -3.56 -0.34
CA LEU A 38 3.01 -3.74 0.64
C LEU A 38 3.16 -2.58 1.64
N VAL A 39 2.55 -1.44 1.36
CA VAL A 39 2.59 -0.25 2.23
C VAL A 39 1.20 0.10 2.78
N PHE A 40 0.27 -0.80 2.64
CA PHE A 40 -1.12 -0.67 3.01
C PHE A 40 -1.51 -1.72 4.05
N GLY A 41 -2.24 -1.31 5.08
CA GLY A 41 -2.83 -2.20 6.05
C GLY A 41 -4.26 -1.78 6.36
N TYR A 42 -5.08 -2.73 6.73
CA TYR A 42 -6.50 -2.52 6.99
C TYR A 42 -6.96 -3.40 8.16
N ASP A 43 -8.19 -3.19 8.61
CA ASP A 43 -8.81 -3.98 9.66
C ASP A 43 -9.11 -5.41 9.17
N PRO A 44 -8.44 -6.44 9.70
CA PRO A 44 -8.58 -7.81 9.21
C PRO A 44 -9.88 -8.49 9.64
N TYR A 45 -10.66 -7.87 10.52
CA TYR A 45 -11.88 -8.48 11.07
C TYR A 45 -13.11 -8.36 10.17
N PHE A 46 -13.07 -7.47 9.17
CA PHE A 46 -14.20 -7.20 8.29
C PHE A 46 -13.83 -7.40 6.83
N GLU A 47 -14.63 -8.17 6.11
CA GLU A 47 -14.46 -8.42 4.67
C GLU A 47 -14.80 -7.17 3.84
N ASN A 48 -15.90 -6.50 4.21
CA ASN A 48 -16.34 -5.33 3.48
C ASN A 48 -15.54 -4.09 3.87
N VAL A 49 -15.00 -3.40 2.89
CA VAL A 49 -14.20 -2.17 3.07
C VAL A 49 -14.93 -1.11 3.89
N GLN A 50 -16.26 -0.98 3.70
CA GLN A 50 -17.03 0.06 4.37
C GLN A 50 -17.25 -0.21 5.86
N ASP A 51 -17.06 -1.45 6.29
CA ASP A 51 -17.19 -1.89 7.69
C ASP A 51 -15.85 -1.82 8.44
N TRP A 52 -14.75 -1.55 7.76
CA TRP A 52 -13.45 -1.39 8.40
C TRP A 52 -13.48 -0.28 9.43
N ARG A 53 -12.93 -0.55 10.59
CA ARG A 53 -12.77 0.44 11.65
C ARG A 53 -11.61 1.39 11.38
N TYR A 54 -10.59 0.89 10.64
CA TYR A 54 -9.42 1.64 10.25
C TYR A 54 -8.73 1.02 9.04
N TYR A 55 -7.96 1.85 8.35
CA TYR A 55 -6.91 1.41 7.42
C TYR A 55 -5.80 2.46 7.42
N TRP A 56 -4.66 2.10 6.92
CA TRP A 56 -3.51 2.98 6.86
C TRP A 56 -2.64 2.69 5.64
N LYS A 57 -1.84 3.68 5.25
CA LYS A 57 -0.82 3.55 4.22
C LYS A 57 0.39 4.43 4.55
N TRP A 58 1.56 3.97 4.14
CA TRP A 58 2.74 4.80 4.17
C TRP A 58 2.81 5.68 2.93
N ILE A 59 3.04 6.97 3.14
CA ILE A 59 3.30 7.96 2.11
C ILE A 59 4.67 8.58 2.32
N THR A 60 5.29 9.04 1.23
CA THR A 60 6.58 9.73 1.26
C THR A 60 6.42 11.16 0.78
N LYS A 61 7.03 12.10 1.49
CA LYS A 61 7.03 13.54 1.16
C LYS A 61 8.44 14.08 1.26
N SER A 62 8.82 14.93 0.31
CA SER A 62 10.08 15.68 0.40
C SER A 62 10.00 16.80 1.45
N SER A 63 11.14 17.23 2.01
CA SER A 63 11.20 18.38 2.91
C SER A 63 10.59 19.64 2.30
N VAL A 64 10.77 19.82 0.99
CA VAL A 64 10.19 20.97 0.24
C VAL A 64 8.66 20.91 0.27
N GLU A 65 8.05 19.74 -0.02
CA GLU A 65 6.61 19.59 0.02
C GLU A 65 6.06 19.80 1.43
N ILE A 66 6.71 19.27 2.46
CA ILE A 66 6.32 19.45 3.86
C ILE A 66 6.36 20.93 4.24
N ASN A 67 7.44 21.64 3.93
CA ASN A 67 7.55 23.06 4.20
C ASN A 67 6.49 23.89 3.46
N GLN A 68 6.09 23.49 2.25
CA GLN A 68 4.97 24.11 1.54
C GLN A 68 3.63 23.87 2.25
N LEU A 69 3.41 22.66 2.78
CA LEU A 69 2.19 22.32 3.53
C LEU A 69 2.14 23.06 4.87
N ILE A 70 3.28 23.26 5.55
CA ILE A 70 3.39 24.08 6.75
C ILE A 70 3.04 25.54 6.44
N LYS A 71 3.62 26.12 5.37
CA LYS A 71 3.32 27.49 4.93
C LYS A 71 1.84 27.69 4.60
N LYS A 72 1.17 26.66 4.07
CA LYS A 72 -0.28 26.68 3.80
C LYS A 72 -1.15 26.46 5.04
N GLY A 73 -0.55 26.23 6.21
CA GLY A 73 -1.27 25.94 7.46
C GLY A 73 -1.97 24.59 7.51
N ILE A 74 -1.63 23.69 6.57
CA ILE A 74 -2.20 22.33 6.51
C ILE A 74 -1.58 21.47 7.60
N ILE A 75 -0.25 21.44 7.69
CA ILE A 75 0.48 20.76 8.76
C ILE A 75 0.61 21.73 9.94
N LYS A 76 0.23 21.24 11.11
CA LYS A 76 0.23 22.04 12.36
C LYS A 76 1.19 21.43 13.39
N GLY A 77 1.61 22.25 14.37
CA GLY A 77 2.47 21.78 15.48
C GLY A 77 3.96 21.64 15.15
N ILE A 78 4.36 21.95 13.93
CA ILE A 78 5.75 22.02 13.50
C ILE A 78 6.01 23.26 12.66
N THR A 79 7.24 23.78 12.73
CA THR A 79 7.65 24.99 11.99
C THR A 79 8.53 24.70 10.79
N ASN A 80 9.15 23.51 10.77
CA ASN A 80 10.09 23.10 9.75
C ASN A 80 10.05 21.57 9.55
N ALA A 81 10.29 21.12 8.32
CA ALA A 81 10.36 19.70 7.97
C ALA A 81 11.43 18.94 8.77
N ASN A 82 12.52 19.60 9.19
CA ASN A 82 13.58 18.98 10.00
C ASN A 82 13.10 18.48 11.39
N GLN A 83 11.93 18.89 11.84
CA GLN A 83 11.32 18.41 13.07
C GLN A 83 10.61 17.05 12.91
N ILE A 84 10.51 16.56 11.68
CA ILE A 84 10.00 15.24 11.36
C ILE A 84 11.20 14.33 11.07
N PRO A 85 11.25 13.10 11.61
CA PRO A 85 12.30 12.15 11.29
C PRO A 85 12.44 11.96 9.78
N SER A 86 13.66 12.12 9.27
CA SER A 86 13.98 11.91 7.86
C SER A 86 14.34 10.45 7.59
N GLY A 87 14.24 10.05 6.33
CA GLY A 87 14.57 8.72 5.86
C GLY A 87 13.35 7.85 5.61
N ILE A 88 13.54 6.87 4.74
CA ILE A 88 12.55 5.86 4.37
C ILE A 88 13.06 4.52 4.85
N ASP A 89 12.17 3.69 5.39
CA ASP A 89 12.54 2.32 5.73
C ASP A 89 12.96 1.57 4.48
N MET A 90 14.03 0.80 4.61
CA MET A 90 14.65 0.07 3.52
C MET A 90 13.68 -0.84 2.77
N TYR A 91 12.72 -1.43 3.48
CA TYR A 91 11.67 -2.26 2.89
C TYR A 91 10.80 -1.48 1.86
N LEU A 92 10.35 -0.28 2.22
CA LEU A 92 9.57 0.58 1.34
C LEU A 92 10.40 1.11 0.17
N TRP A 93 11.66 1.44 0.44
CA TRP A 93 12.59 1.89 -0.59
C TRP A 93 12.89 0.79 -1.60
N ASN A 94 13.23 -0.41 -1.14
CA ASN A 94 13.51 -1.54 -2.01
C ASN A 94 12.34 -1.89 -2.90
N TYR A 95 11.11 -1.88 -2.40
CA TYR A 95 9.93 -2.13 -3.23
C TYR A 95 9.75 -1.05 -4.31
N LYS A 96 9.86 0.21 -3.97
CA LYS A 96 9.78 1.31 -4.94
C LYS A 96 10.86 1.18 -6.01
N VAL A 97 12.09 0.89 -5.59
CA VAL A 97 13.23 0.67 -6.48
C VAL A 97 13.06 -0.58 -7.34
N ILE A 98 12.57 -1.69 -6.77
CA ILE A 98 12.30 -2.92 -7.52
C ILE A 98 11.20 -2.66 -8.56
N ARG A 99 10.12 -1.99 -8.21
CA ARG A 99 9.03 -1.66 -9.14
C ARG A 99 9.48 -0.69 -10.25
N GLU A 100 10.30 0.30 -9.92
CA GLU A 100 10.84 1.25 -10.90
C GLU A 100 12.01 0.68 -11.71
N ARG A 101 12.78 -0.24 -11.11
CA ARG A 101 13.97 -0.86 -11.69
C ARG A 101 13.82 -2.33 -12.07
N ALA A 102 12.62 -2.90 -12.06
CA ALA A 102 12.41 -4.25 -12.61
C ALA A 102 12.93 -4.40 -14.06
N LYS A 103 13.46 -3.32 -14.58
CA LYS A 103 14.21 -3.28 -15.85
C LYS A 103 15.73 -3.35 -15.70
N PHE A 104 16.34 -3.06 -14.55
CA PHE A 104 17.81 -3.04 -14.43
C PHE A 104 18.30 -3.07 -12.98
N VAL A 105 19.11 -4.10 -12.65
CA VAL A 105 20.17 -4.19 -11.63
C VAL A 105 19.80 -4.09 -10.14
N THR A 106 20.17 -5.16 -9.42
CA THR A 106 20.25 -5.26 -7.95
C THR A 106 21.17 -4.20 -7.35
N PRO A 107 20.70 -3.37 -6.43
CA PRO A 107 21.63 -2.58 -5.62
C PRO A 107 22.19 -3.47 -4.50
N GLN A 108 23.49 -3.66 -4.50
CA GLN A 108 24.23 -4.08 -3.30
C GLN A 108 24.21 -2.90 -2.32
N GLY A 109 23.74 -3.15 -1.10
CA GLY A 109 23.87 -2.21 0.00
C GLY A 109 22.60 -2.05 0.84
N SER A 110 22.75 -2.36 2.11
CA SER A 110 21.70 -2.29 3.15
C SER A 110 21.56 -0.89 3.76
N GLU A 111 21.67 0.17 2.97
CA GLU A 111 21.58 1.52 3.51
C GLU A 111 20.17 2.09 3.33
N SER A 112 19.57 2.50 4.45
CA SER A 112 18.38 3.35 4.44
C SER A 112 18.71 4.62 3.68
N TYR A 113 17.86 4.99 2.70
CA TYR A 113 18.02 6.24 1.98
C TYR A 113 17.87 7.41 2.94
N LYS A 114 19.01 8.05 3.27
CA LYS A 114 19.10 9.27 4.06
C LYS A 114 19.01 10.48 3.14
N GLY A 115 17.93 10.61 2.41
CA GLY A 115 17.68 11.78 1.59
C GLY A 115 16.70 12.72 2.28
N ASP A 116 16.43 13.85 1.62
CA ASP A 116 15.48 14.89 2.02
C ASP A 116 14.01 14.41 1.89
N VAL A 117 13.73 13.18 2.34
CA VAL A 117 12.45 12.51 2.23
C VAL A 117 11.99 12.03 3.60
N HIS A 118 10.75 12.28 3.91
CA HIS A 118 10.11 11.91 5.15
C HIS A 118 9.02 10.87 4.87
N GLN A 119 8.99 9.85 5.70
CA GLN A 119 7.96 8.82 5.70
C GLN A 119 6.87 9.23 6.69
N ILE A 120 5.64 9.27 6.22
CA ILE A 120 4.47 9.69 6.98
C ILE A 120 3.46 8.55 6.93
N LEU A 121 2.91 8.18 8.08
CA LEU A 121 1.78 7.27 8.14
C LEU A 121 0.49 8.07 7.91
N GLU A 122 -0.23 7.76 6.85
CA GLU A 122 -1.57 8.26 6.62
C GLU A 122 -2.55 7.22 7.16
N PHE A 123 -3.14 7.52 8.30
CA PHE A 123 -4.06 6.66 9.03
C PHE A 123 -5.49 7.17 8.90
N PHE A 124 -6.39 6.25 8.57
CA PHE A 124 -7.81 6.50 8.45
C PHE A 124 -8.53 5.75 9.57
N GLY A 125 -9.33 6.46 10.34
CA GLY A 125 -10.03 5.89 11.48
C GLY A 125 -11.19 6.78 11.91
N TYR A 126 -11.72 6.53 13.10
CA TYR A 126 -12.79 7.33 13.67
C TYR A 126 -12.23 8.30 14.74
N ASN A 127 -12.81 9.48 14.81
CA ASN A 127 -12.58 10.40 15.92
C ASN A 127 -13.47 10.05 17.12
N SER A 128 -13.33 10.83 18.21
CA SER A 128 -14.15 10.67 19.42
C SER A 128 -15.65 10.87 19.19
N ASN A 129 -16.04 11.55 18.13
CA ASN A 129 -17.44 11.80 17.75
C ASN A 129 -18.01 10.70 16.83
N GLY A 130 -17.22 9.69 16.49
CA GLY A 130 -17.61 8.62 15.56
C GLY A 130 -17.58 9.02 14.10
N GLU A 131 -16.93 10.13 13.74
CA GLU A 131 -16.76 10.58 12.37
C GLU A 131 -15.49 9.97 11.75
N LYS A 132 -15.54 9.60 10.48
CA LYS A 132 -14.37 9.10 9.75
C LYS A 132 -13.39 10.25 9.50
N CYS A 133 -12.14 10.03 9.89
CA CYS A 133 -11.08 11.03 9.80
C CYS A 133 -9.83 10.44 9.16
N VAL A 134 -9.03 11.31 8.57
CA VAL A 134 -7.66 11.03 8.16
C VAL A 134 -6.69 11.74 9.11
N TYR A 135 -5.65 11.02 9.51
CA TYR A 135 -4.57 11.51 10.36
C TYR A 135 -3.24 11.27 9.67
N TRP A 136 -2.37 12.25 9.67
CA TRP A 136 -0.97 12.05 9.31
C TRP A 136 -0.12 12.01 10.56
N LEU A 137 0.62 10.92 10.72
CA LEU A 137 1.55 10.73 11.82
C LEU A 137 2.98 10.68 11.28
N ASP A 138 3.91 11.17 12.09
CA ASP A 138 5.31 11.01 11.79
C ASP A 138 5.73 9.53 11.90
N LYS A 139 6.88 9.17 11.33
CA LYS A 139 7.41 7.80 11.31
C LYS A 139 7.49 7.16 12.70
N ASN A 140 7.73 7.94 13.75
CA ASN A 140 7.88 7.46 15.12
C ASN A 140 6.56 7.48 15.91
N PHE A 141 5.45 7.86 15.27
CA PHE A 141 4.12 8.03 15.90
C PHE A 141 4.11 9.02 17.06
N SER A 142 5.07 9.93 17.08
CA SER A 142 5.23 10.90 18.19
C SER A 142 4.37 12.14 18.02
N LYS A 143 3.98 12.46 16.78
CA LYS A 143 3.25 13.70 16.46
C LYS A 143 2.17 13.45 15.41
N ILE A 144 1.01 14.06 15.64
CA ILE A 144 -0.04 14.18 14.62
C ILE A 144 0.26 15.45 13.81
N LEU A 145 0.55 15.31 12.54
CA LEU A 145 0.93 16.38 11.64
C LEU A 145 -0.28 17.04 10.98
N TYR A 146 -1.33 16.24 10.77
CA TYR A 146 -2.53 16.66 10.08
C TYR A 146 -3.73 15.84 10.54
N THR A 147 -4.89 16.47 10.57
CA THR A 147 -6.17 15.81 10.85
C THR A 147 -7.26 16.46 10.02
N GLU A 148 -8.08 15.67 9.36
CA GLU A 148 -9.24 16.12 8.60
C GLU A 148 -10.39 15.13 8.74
N VAL A 149 -11.61 15.64 8.85
CA VAL A 149 -12.82 14.84 8.81
C VAL A 149 -13.16 14.53 7.35
N LEU A 150 -13.39 13.27 7.03
CA LEU A 150 -13.77 12.84 5.70
C LEU A 150 -15.26 13.13 5.48
N ASP A 151 -15.55 14.16 4.73
CA ASP A 151 -16.91 14.50 4.30
C ASP A 151 -17.20 13.91 2.91
N LEU A 152 -17.05 12.59 2.79
CA LEU A 152 -17.35 11.86 1.56
C LEU A 152 -18.77 11.31 1.67
N ARG A 153 -19.75 12.18 1.46
CA ARG A 153 -21.15 11.82 1.47
C ARG A 153 -21.51 11.18 0.12
N ASP A 154 -22.29 10.13 0.20
CA ASP A 154 -22.83 9.45 -0.97
C ASP A 154 -24.30 9.89 -1.12
N GLY A 155 -24.51 10.84 -2.03
CA GLY A 155 -25.86 11.25 -2.38
C GLY A 155 -26.54 12.19 -1.38
N ASP A 156 -27.80 12.48 -1.69
CA ASP A 156 -28.63 13.42 -0.93
C ASP A 156 -28.85 12.96 0.50
N ASP A 157 -28.84 13.92 1.42
CA ASP A 157 -29.20 13.69 2.82
C ASP A 157 -30.56 12.93 2.86
N ILE A 158 -30.58 11.75 3.47
CA ILE A 158 -31.81 11.00 3.66
C ILE A 158 -32.65 11.78 4.66
N VAL A 159 -33.74 12.35 4.19
CA VAL A 159 -34.71 13.04 5.05
C VAL A 159 -35.55 11.96 5.73
N GLY A 160 -35.29 11.73 7.01
CA GLY A 160 -36.09 10.83 7.84
C GLY A 160 -37.48 11.41 8.17
N PRO A 161 -38.37 10.61 8.78
CA PRO A 161 -39.67 11.07 9.24
C PRO A 161 -39.50 12.26 10.19
N GLY A 162 -40.12 13.38 9.87
CA GLY A 162 -40.04 14.62 10.65
C GLY A 162 -39.00 15.62 10.19
N ASN A 163 -38.56 15.55 8.90
CA ASN A 163 -37.55 16.45 8.33
C ASN A 163 -36.19 16.45 9.05
N GLN A 164 -35.89 15.44 9.83
CA GLN A 164 -34.55 15.25 10.39
C GLN A 164 -33.63 14.74 9.28
N VAL A 165 -32.60 15.52 8.98
CA VAL A 165 -31.53 15.08 8.10
C VAL A 165 -30.73 13.98 8.81
N VAL A 166 -30.95 12.74 8.43
CA VAL A 166 -30.10 11.62 8.85
C VAL A 166 -28.81 11.75 8.07
N LYS A 167 -27.75 12.22 8.74
CA LYS A 167 -26.42 12.26 8.14
C LYS A 167 -26.00 10.85 7.76
N THR A 168 -25.94 10.58 6.47
CA THR A 168 -25.31 9.34 5.98
C THR A 168 -23.85 9.34 6.39
N SER A 169 -23.39 8.23 6.97
CA SER A 169 -21.99 8.10 7.35
C SER A 169 -21.12 8.20 6.08
N SER A 170 -20.05 8.98 6.16
CA SER A 170 -19.06 9.07 5.08
C SER A 170 -18.52 7.68 4.73
N LYS A 171 -18.28 7.42 3.45
CA LYS A 171 -17.69 6.15 2.98
C LYS A 171 -16.17 6.21 3.04
N TRP A 172 -15.53 5.05 3.17
CA TRP A 172 -14.10 4.96 2.96
C TRP A 172 -13.78 5.14 1.47
N PRO A 173 -12.82 6.02 1.11
CA PRO A 173 -12.49 6.31 -0.29
C PRO A 173 -11.55 5.26 -0.90
N VAL A 174 -11.78 4.00 -0.60
CA VAL A 174 -11.00 2.87 -1.09
C VAL A 174 -11.90 1.87 -1.76
N VAL A 175 -11.49 1.42 -2.94
CA VAL A 175 -12.12 0.33 -3.69
C VAL A 175 -11.14 -0.83 -3.71
N VAL A 176 -11.63 -2.02 -3.39
CA VAL A 176 -10.85 -3.26 -3.39
C VAL A 176 -11.31 -4.15 -4.54
N LYS A 177 -10.34 -4.72 -5.26
CA LYS A 177 -10.53 -5.75 -6.25
C LYS A 177 -9.83 -7.02 -5.78
N GLU A 178 -10.51 -8.15 -5.90
CA GLU A 178 -10.04 -9.46 -5.45
C GLU A 178 -9.79 -10.36 -6.65
N ALA A 179 -8.71 -11.15 -6.62
CA ALA A 179 -8.38 -12.09 -7.68
C ALA A 179 -9.22 -13.37 -7.55
N PHE A 180 -9.02 -14.09 -6.46
CA PHE A 180 -9.77 -15.30 -6.13
C PHE A 180 -10.30 -15.15 -4.72
N ARG A 181 -11.62 -14.99 -4.61
CA ARG A 181 -12.26 -14.80 -3.32
C ARG A 181 -12.44 -16.13 -2.61
N GLU A 182 -11.91 -16.22 -1.41
CA GLU A 182 -12.24 -17.31 -0.50
C GLU A 182 -13.43 -16.86 0.37
N PRO A 183 -14.56 -17.62 0.38
CA PRO A 183 -15.70 -17.29 1.21
C PRO A 183 -15.28 -17.24 2.69
N HIS A 184 -15.76 -16.23 3.41
CA HIS A 184 -15.50 -16.03 4.84
C HIS A 184 -14.02 -15.80 5.24
N SER A 185 -13.18 -15.44 4.28
CA SER A 185 -11.77 -15.11 4.51
C SER A 185 -11.47 -13.65 4.17
N THR A 186 -10.65 -13.01 4.97
CA THR A 186 -10.07 -11.70 4.66
C THR A 186 -8.81 -11.81 3.81
N VAL A 187 -8.31 -13.02 3.63
CA VAL A 187 -7.15 -13.33 2.79
C VAL A 187 -7.63 -14.01 1.52
N ASN A 188 -7.21 -13.49 0.38
CA ASN A 188 -7.55 -14.04 -0.94
C ASN A 188 -6.31 -14.63 -1.60
N PHE A 189 -6.52 -15.70 -2.36
CA PHE A 189 -5.44 -16.30 -3.13
C PHE A 189 -5.05 -15.42 -4.31
N SER A 190 -3.75 -15.30 -4.53
CA SER A 190 -3.18 -14.70 -5.72
C SER A 190 -2.88 -15.76 -6.79
N VAL A 191 -2.61 -15.31 -8.02
CA VAL A 191 -2.07 -16.20 -9.06
C VAL A 191 -0.69 -16.72 -8.65
N ALA A 192 0.09 -15.92 -7.91
CA ALA A 192 1.40 -16.33 -7.42
C ALA A 192 1.29 -17.50 -6.45
N ASP A 193 0.32 -17.49 -5.53
CA ASP A 193 0.07 -18.58 -4.58
C ASP A 193 -0.31 -19.88 -5.34
N LEU A 194 -1.19 -19.78 -6.34
CA LEU A 194 -1.61 -20.94 -7.14
C LEU A 194 -0.47 -21.53 -8.00
N LEU A 195 0.54 -20.73 -8.32
CA LEU A 195 1.67 -21.16 -9.13
C LEU A 195 2.89 -21.57 -8.31
N GLU A 196 2.92 -21.29 -6.99
CA GLU A 196 4.09 -21.51 -6.15
C GLU A 196 4.56 -22.96 -6.17
N ASP A 197 3.67 -23.93 -5.98
CA ASP A 197 4.03 -25.34 -5.98
C ASP A 197 4.57 -25.81 -7.33
N LYS A 198 3.97 -25.33 -8.43
CA LYS A 198 4.45 -25.64 -9.79
C LYS A 198 5.82 -25.03 -10.03
N HIS A 199 6.05 -23.82 -9.55
CA HIS A 199 7.34 -23.13 -9.67
C HIS A 199 8.42 -23.85 -8.85
N ARG A 200 8.11 -24.26 -7.62
CA ARG A 200 9.01 -25.07 -6.78
C ARG A 200 9.36 -26.39 -7.45
N ALA A 201 8.37 -27.14 -7.94
CA ALA A 201 8.59 -28.39 -8.65
C ALA A 201 9.50 -28.22 -9.89
N ARG A 202 9.24 -27.15 -10.69
CA ARG A 202 10.09 -26.82 -11.83
C ARG A 202 11.53 -26.51 -11.43
N SER A 203 11.71 -25.74 -10.35
CA SER A 203 13.05 -25.37 -9.85
C SER A 203 13.83 -26.61 -9.38
N VAL A 204 13.16 -27.54 -8.68
CA VAL A 204 13.77 -28.81 -8.25
C VAL A 204 14.19 -29.64 -9.48
N LEU A 205 13.32 -29.79 -10.49
CA LEU A 205 13.64 -30.54 -11.71
C LEU A 205 14.80 -29.92 -12.47
N LEU A 206 14.88 -28.59 -12.58
CA LEU A 206 16.00 -27.92 -13.24
C LEU A 206 17.32 -28.14 -12.47
N ASN A 207 17.29 -28.08 -11.13
CA ASN A 207 18.46 -28.34 -10.31
C ASN A 207 18.93 -29.80 -10.45
N LEU A 208 18.01 -30.76 -10.45
CA LEU A 208 18.33 -32.16 -10.66
C LEU A 208 18.93 -32.41 -12.09
N ALA A 209 18.34 -31.78 -13.11
CA ALA A 209 18.88 -31.84 -14.46
C ALA A 209 20.30 -31.27 -14.57
N TYR A 210 20.53 -30.13 -13.89
CA TYR A 210 21.85 -29.51 -13.82
C TYR A 210 22.88 -30.40 -13.10
N LEU A 211 22.51 -31.01 -11.97
CA LEU A 211 23.36 -31.94 -11.23
C LEU A 211 23.71 -33.19 -12.10
N ALA A 212 22.69 -33.77 -12.72
CA ALA A 212 22.90 -34.92 -13.63
C ALA A 212 23.81 -34.59 -14.83
N ALA A 213 23.69 -33.40 -15.40
CA ALA A 213 24.58 -32.92 -16.43
C ALA A 213 26.01 -32.72 -15.93
N LYS A 214 26.17 -32.16 -14.72
CA LYS A 214 27.48 -31.99 -14.07
C LYS A 214 28.18 -33.32 -13.79
N ASP A 215 27.43 -34.31 -13.29
CA ASP A 215 27.97 -35.64 -12.99
C ASP A 215 28.39 -36.36 -14.28
N LYS A 216 27.66 -36.19 -15.38
CA LYS A 216 28.05 -36.69 -16.71
C LYS A 216 29.28 -35.98 -17.28
N ALA A 217 29.42 -34.69 -17.04
CA ALA A 217 30.55 -33.88 -17.50
C ALA A 217 31.83 -34.17 -16.72
N ASN A 218 31.72 -34.59 -15.43
CA ASN A 218 32.84 -34.96 -14.57
C ASN A 218 32.62 -36.36 -13.99
N PRO A 219 32.77 -37.44 -14.77
CA PRO A 219 32.62 -38.80 -14.29
C PRO A 219 33.74 -39.11 -13.27
N LEU A 220 33.33 -39.49 -12.06
CA LEU A 220 34.24 -40.03 -11.05
C LEU A 220 34.69 -41.40 -11.52
N TYR A 221 35.93 -41.50 -12.05
CA TYR A 221 36.56 -42.77 -12.33
C TYR A 221 37.03 -43.41 -11.02
N VAL A 222 36.30 -44.41 -10.55
CA VAL A 222 36.76 -45.27 -9.45
C VAL A 222 37.66 -46.32 -10.06
N TYR A 223 38.99 -46.18 -9.89
CA TYR A 223 39.94 -47.25 -10.20
C TYR A 223 39.93 -48.23 -9.04
N ASN A 224 39.42 -49.46 -9.31
CA ASN A 224 39.73 -50.62 -8.46
C ASN A 224 41.18 -51.00 -8.68
N LYS A 225 42.02 -51.01 -7.63
CA LYS A 225 43.35 -51.61 -7.61
C LYS A 225 43.23 -53.10 -7.35
#